data_c97a886a74957767ddec9d9c0df6dc0f
#
_entry.id   c97a886a74957767ddec9d9c0df6dc0f
#
_cell.length_a   1.000
_cell.length_b   1.000
_cell.length_c   1.000
_cell.angle_alpha   90.00
_cell.angle_beta   90.00
_cell.angle_gamma   90.00
#
_symmetry.space_group_name_H-M   'P 1'
#
loop_
_entity.id
_entity.type
_entity.pdbx_description
1 polymer ?
#
loop_
_entity_poly.entity_id
_entity_poly.type
_entity_poly.pdbx_seq_one_letter_code
_entity_poly.pdbx_strand_id
1 'polypeptide(L)'
;MRLFHRGALCAGLCLLAACTSPTLVGRGTYYADTSRHAQGADSRIRFLVMHYTESDELQSLRTLTGDTVSAHYVVPERPRIERGMPVVHQLVPEAQRAWHAGVSAWQGTTELNAASIGIENVNGGPADTPQGRTWQPYPAEQVDALIRLSTDIVARYGIAPTRVVGHSDIAPQRKIDPGPRFPWRALAQAGVGAWPDDATVAARLAGRDPHAAVDVRALQLKLARYGYDVPTDGVLDGRTRRVFAAFQMHFRPSDCAGNPDAETDAIAQALLDKYFPGQPPVVDGLPASAR
;
A
#
# COMPACT_ATOMS: atom_id res chain seq x y z
N MET A 1 83.40 29.70 -13.99
CA MET A 1 82.11 29.51 -14.65
C MET A 1 81.21 28.83 -13.64
N ARG A 2 80.33 29.57 -12.95
CA ARG A 2 79.48 29.06 -11.86
C ARG A 2 78.00 29.13 -12.38
N LEU A 3 77.35 27.98 -12.56
CA LEU A 3 75.94 27.89 -12.83
C LEU A 3 75.12 27.95 -11.54
N PHE A 4 74.23 28.92 -11.44
CA PHE A 4 73.24 29.01 -10.38
C PHE A 4 71.97 28.23 -10.84
N HIS A 5 71.62 27.22 -10.06
CA HIS A 5 70.29 26.57 -10.18
C HIS A 5 69.32 27.32 -9.29
N ARG A 6 68.25 27.88 -9.92
CA ARG A 6 67.07 28.41 -9.20
C ARG A 6 66.05 27.30 -9.07
N GLY A 7 65.82 26.80 -7.89
CA GLY A 7 64.73 25.93 -7.59
C GLY A 7 63.46 26.74 -7.40
N ALA A 8 62.43 26.46 -8.21
CA ALA A 8 61.09 27.02 -8.03
C ALA A 8 60.29 26.15 -7.05
N LEU A 9 59.89 26.73 -5.93
CA LEU A 9 59.01 26.11 -4.94
C LEU A 9 57.57 26.37 -5.34
N CYS A 10 56.86 25.35 -5.90
CA CYS A 10 55.44 25.40 -6.13
C CYS A 10 54.68 25.09 -4.82
N ALA A 11 54.16 26.11 -4.15
CA ALA A 11 53.25 25.96 -3.04
C ALA A 11 51.86 25.60 -3.60
N GLY A 12 51.48 24.32 -3.46
CA GLY A 12 50.14 23.86 -3.78
C GLY A 12 49.13 24.32 -2.73
N LEU A 13 48.23 25.24 -3.10
CA LEU A 13 47.10 25.66 -2.27
C LEU A 13 45.99 24.59 -2.37
N CYS A 14 45.89 23.69 -1.36
CA CYS A 14 44.76 22.82 -1.20
C CYS A 14 43.54 23.65 -0.75
N LEU A 15 42.67 24.01 -1.69
CA LEU A 15 41.35 24.53 -1.38
C LEU A 15 40.49 23.39 -0.80
N LEU A 16 40.36 23.33 0.51
CA LEU A 16 39.34 22.55 1.22
C LEU A 16 38.01 23.21 0.95
N ALA A 17 37.30 22.72 -0.07
CA ALA A 17 35.89 23.01 -0.26
C ALA A 17 35.13 22.35 0.89
N ALA A 18 34.88 23.09 1.98
CA ALA A 18 33.90 22.71 2.98
C ALA A 18 32.52 22.68 2.30
N CYS A 19 31.99 21.50 2.09
CA CYS A 19 30.58 21.32 1.72
C CYS A 19 29.71 21.74 2.91
N THR A 20 29.47 23.04 3.10
CA THR A 20 28.41 23.53 3.96
C THR A 20 27.12 23.32 3.20
N SER A 21 26.30 22.33 3.61
CA SER A 21 24.92 22.24 3.17
C SER A 21 24.26 23.59 3.43
N PRO A 22 23.68 24.25 2.43
CA PRO A 22 23.11 25.57 2.65
C PRO A 22 21.93 25.43 3.63
N THR A 23 22.10 25.93 4.86
CA THR A 23 21.05 25.96 5.86
C THR A 23 19.97 27.01 5.55
N LEU A 24 20.26 27.94 4.64
CA LEU A 24 19.35 28.96 4.16
C LEU A 24 18.82 28.60 2.77
N VAL A 25 17.51 28.34 2.68
CA VAL A 25 16.81 28.02 1.43
C VAL A 25 16.05 29.26 0.96
N GLY A 26 16.41 29.82 -0.20
CA GLY A 26 15.72 30.95 -0.83
C GLY A 26 14.30 30.57 -1.26
N ARG A 27 13.33 31.37 -0.88
CA ARG A 27 11.87 31.22 -1.18
C ARG A 27 11.31 32.41 -1.98
N GLY A 28 12.16 33.07 -2.76
CA GLY A 28 11.78 34.25 -3.52
C GLY A 28 11.91 35.53 -2.69
N THR A 29 10.99 35.81 -1.79
CA THR A 29 10.94 37.01 -0.96
C THR A 29 11.54 36.86 0.43
N TYR A 30 11.92 35.64 0.84
CA TYR A 30 12.54 35.37 2.13
C TYR A 30 13.48 34.16 2.05
N TYR A 31 14.31 33.98 3.07
CA TYR A 31 15.11 32.77 3.30
C TYR A 31 14.52 31.96 4.45
N ALA A 32 14.37 30.64 4.22
CA ALA A 32 14.05 29.70 5.29
C ALA A 32 15.37 29.15 5.87
N ASP A 33 15.57 29.32 7.19
CA ASP A 33 16.66 28.67 7.91
C ASP A 33 16.26 27.25 8.28
N THR A 34 16.95 26.27 7.68
CA THR A 34 16.74 24.83 7.90
C THR A 34 17.79 24.23 8.84
N SER A 35 18.50 25.03 9.63
CA SER A 35 19.54 24.55 10.56
C SER A 35 18.98 23.79 11.77
N ARG A 36 17.69 23.94 12.07
CA ARG A 36 17.01 23.32 13.21
C ARG A 36 15.82 22.50 12.74
N HIS A 37 15.74 21.25 13.19
CA HIS A 37 14.64 20.34 12.87
C HIS A 37 13.89 19.94 14.14
N ALA A 38 12.57 19.92 14.07
CA ALA A 38 11.72 19.34 15.11
C ALA A 38 11.87 17.82 15.11
N GLN A 39 11.89 17.21 16.29
CA GLN A 39 11.86 15.75 16.43
C GLN A 39 10.43 15.18 16.28
N GLY A 40 9.41 15.94 16.65
CA GLY A 40 7.99 15.58 16.52
C GLY A 40 7.49 15.82 15.10
N ALA A 41 7.97 15.04 14.14
CA ALA A 41 7.52 15.08 12.74
C ALA A 41 7.52 13.66 12.16
N ASP A 42 6.55 13.37 11.29
CA ASP A 42 6.47 12.13 10.53
C ASP A 42 6.20 12.41 9.04
N SER A 43 6.29 11.35 8.22
CA SER A 43 5.92 11.46 6.81
C SER A 43 4.43 11.68 6.65
N ARG A 44 4.02 12.67 5.81
CA ARG A 44 2.63 12.84 5.42
C ARG A 44 2.11 11.62 4.64
N ILE A 45 2.95 11.02 3.81
CA ILE A 45 2.62 9.79 3.07
C ILE A 45 2.87 8.60 3.98
N ARG A 46 1.80 7.90 4.35
CA ARG A 46 1.80 6.76 5.27
C ARG A 46 1.17 5.51 4.70
N PHE A 47 0.48 5.63 3.55
CA PHE A 47 -0.25 4.54 2.92
C PHE A 47 0.08 4.44 1.43
N LEU A 48 0.04 3.22 0.92
CA LEU A 48 0.08 2.91 -0.50
C LEU A 48 -1.21 2.17 -0.87
N VAL A 49 -1.99 2.73 -1.78
CA VAL A 49 -3.30 2.20 -2.17
C VAL A 49 -3.26 1.68 -3.59
N MET A 50 -3.62 0.40 -3.75
CA MET A 50 -3.65 -0.29 -5.04
C MET A 50 -5.05 -0.29 -5.63
N HIS A 51 -5.12 0.02 -6.94
CA HIS A 51 -6.33 0.07 -7.73
C HIS A 51 -6.19 -0.73 -9.02
N TYR A 52 -7.31 -0.97 -9.69
CA TYR A 52 -7.35 -1.22 -11.13
C TYR A 52 -8.23 -0.18 -11.82
N THR A 53 -7.95 0.08 -13.11
CA THR A 53 -8.62 1.14 -13.87
C THR A 53 -9.99 0.74 -14.41
N GLU A 54 -10.32 -0.55 -14.48
CA GLU A 54 -11.51 -1.11 -15.15
C GLU A 54 -11.66 -0.65 -16.63
N SER A 55 -10.52 -0.38 -17.28
CA SER A 55 -10.47 0.09 -18.67
C SER A 55 -9.10 -0.17 -19.29
N ASP A 56 -8.97 0.07 -20.61
CA ASP A 56 -7.68 0.07 -21.31
C ASP A 56 -6.81 1.29 -20.92
N GLU A 57 -5.54 1.27 -21.33
CA GLU A 57 -4.56 2.30 -20.99
C GLU A 57 -4.96 3.69 -21.49
N LEU A 58 -5.45 3.80 -22.72
CA LEU A 58 -5.79 5.09 -23.31
C LEU A 58 -6.97 5.75 -22.56
N GLN A 59 -8.00 4.96 -22.28
CA GLN A 59 -9.15 5.42 -21.52
C GLN A 59 -8.77 5.73 -20.07
N SER A 60 -7.94 4.91 -19.44
CA SER A 60 -7.41 5.13 -18.09
C SER A 60 -6.69 6.47 -17.99
N LEU A 61 -5.75 6.75 -18.91
CA LEU A 61 -5.03 8.02 -18.94
C LEU A 61 -5.95 9.21 -19.16
N ARG A 62 -6.93 9.12 -20.08
CA ARG A 62 -7.91 10.18 -20.29
C ARG A 62 -8.71 10.50 -19.03
N THR A 63 -9.17 9.47 -18.30
CA THR A 63 -9.96 9.62 -17.08
C THR A 63 -9.12 10.23 -15.96
N LEU A 64 -7.90 9.70 -15.75
CA LEU A 64 -7.05 10.05 -14.62
C LEU A 64 -6.27 11.37 -14.80
N THR A 65 -6.24 11.92 -16.02
CA THR A 65 -5.72 13.28 -16.30
C THR A 65 -6.82 14.32 -16.36
N GLY A 66 -8.08 13.92 -16.14
CA GLY A 66 -9.23 14.84 -16.02
C GLY A 66 -9.28 15.54 -14.66
N ASP A 67 -10.43 16.14 -14.37
CA ASP A 67 -10.66 16.99 -13.19
C ASP A 67 -11.51 16.34 -12.09
N THR A 68 -11.92 15.07 -12.25
CA THR A 68 -12.83 14.39 -11.31
C THR A 68 -12.17 13.37 -10.42
N VAL A 69 -11.23 12.60 -10.97
CA VAL A 69 -10.44 11.57 -10.27
C VAL A 69 -9.01 11.58 -10.79
N SER A 70 -8.07 11.18 -9.97
CA SER A 70 -6.65 11.10 -10.36
C SER A 70 -5.92 10.08 -9.50
N ALA A 71 -4.79 9.57 -9.98
CA ALA A 71 -3.85 8.76 -9.21
C ALA A 71 -2.43 9.32 -9.34
N HIS A 72 -1.54 8.97 -8.42
CA HIS A 72 -0.14 9.38 -8.54
C HIS A 72 0.54 8.65 -9.68
N TYR A 73 0.27 7.34 -9.81
CA TYR A 73 0.89 6.50 -10.83
C TYR A 73 -0.15 5.65 -11.57
N VAL A 74 0.17 5.38 -12.85
CA VAL A 74 -0.51 4.36 -13.64
C VAL A 74 0.52 3.37 -14.14
N VAL A 75 0.31 2.08 -13.86
CA VAL A 75 1.14 0.98 -14.35
C VAL A 75 0.44 0.36 -15.57
N PRO A 76 1.00 0.49 -16.79
CA PRO A 76 0.44 -0.13 -17.97
C PRO A 76 0.33 -1.64 -17.84
N GLU A 77 -0.63 -2.27 -18.53
CA GLU A 77 -0.72 -3.74 -18.60
C GLU A 77 0.57 -4.35 -19.18
N ARG A 78 1.14 -3.67 -20.18
CA ARG A 78 2.43 -4.03 -20.81
C ARG A 78 3.36 -2.82 -20.84
N PRO A 79 4.10 -2.56 -19.77
CA PRO A 79 4.99 -1.41 -19.69
C PRO A 79 6.05 -1.46 -20.80
N ARG A 80 6.20 -0.38 -21.56
CA ARG A 80 7.33 -0.27 -22.47
C ARG A 80 8.65 -0.27 -21.69
N ILE A 81 9.69 -0.79 -22.31
CA ILE A 81 11.03 -0.82 -21.71
C ILE A 81 11.86 0.32 -22.28
N GLU A 82 12.45 1.13 -21.40
CA GLU A 82 13.38 2.19 -21.74
C GLU A 82 14.68 1.95 -20.99
N ARG A 83 15.80 1.79 -21.70
CA ARG A 83 17.13 1.49 -21.12
C ARG A 83 17.13 0.31 -20.14
N GLY A 84 16.35 -0.74 -20.45
CA GLY A 84 16.25 -1.96 -19.62
C GLY A 84 15.33 -1.85 -18.41
N MET A 85 14.58 -0.75 -18.24
CA MET A 85 13.64 -0.53 -17.13
C MET A 85 12.22 -0.33 -17.64
N PRO A 86 11.20 -0.86 -16.92
CA PRO A 86 9.80 -0.61 -17.25
C PRO A 86 9.45 0.86 -17.02
N VAL A 87 8.62 1.39 -17.90
CA VAL A 87 8.10 2.76 -17.80
C VAL A 87 6.69 2.74 -17.21
N VAL A 88 6.49 3.52 -16.15
CA VAL A 88 5.19 3.81 -15.55
C VAL A 88 4.84 5.28 -15.77
N HIS A 89 3.54 5.62 -15.78
CA HIS A 89 3.12 7.02 -15.85
C HIS A 89 3.02 7.62 -14.46
N GLN A 90 3.64 8.77 -14.23
CA GLN A 90 3.40 9.58 -13.05
C GLN A 90 2.51 10.76 -13.45
N LEU A 91 1.27 10.79 -12.96
CA LEU A 91 0.28 11.81 -13.33
C LEU A 91 0.20 12.93 -12.29
N VAL A 92 0.39 12.60 -11.01
CA VAL A 92 0.38 13.56 -9.93
C VAL A 92 1.71 13.48 -9.17
N PRO A 93 2.41 14.62 -8.96
CA PRO A 93 3.59 14.64 -8.09
C PRO A 93 3.26 14.16 -6.68
N GLU A 94 4.12 13.34 -6.07
CA GLU A 94 3.88 12.75 -4.74
C GLU A 94 3.71 13.79 -3.61
N ALA A 95 4.23 15.01 -3.80
CA ALA A 95 4.03 16.12 -2.88
C ALA A 95 2.59 16.68 -2.90
N GLN A 96 1.81 16.35 -3.93
CA GLN A 96 0.40 16.76 -4.08
C GLN A 96 -0.53 15.62 -3.65
N ARG A 97 -1.82 15.93 -3.52
CA ARG A 97 -2.87 14.98 -3.19
C ARG A 97 -3.58 14.54 -4.46
N ALA A 98 -3.47 13.29 -4.86
CA ALA A 98 -4.31 12.71 -5.90
C ALA A 98 -5.70 12.30 -5.33
N TRP A 99 -6.70 12.18 -6.19
CA TRP A 99 -8.08 11.90 -5.82
C TRP A 99 -8.48 10.48 -6.23
N HIS A 100 -7.97 9.47 -5.52
CA HIS A 100 -8.13 8.05 -5.85
C HIS A 100 -8.92 7.24 -4.80
N ALA A 101 -8.85 7.63 -3.51
CA ALA A 101 -9.42 6.83 -2.43
C ALA A 101 -10.88 7.19 -2.09
N GLY A 102 -11.30 8.45 -2.34
CA GLY A 102 -12.63 8.96 -1.97
C GLY A 102 -12.90 8.79 -0.48
N VAL A 103 -14.16 8.55 -0.11
CA VAL A 103 -14.54 8.22 1.26
C VAL A 103 -13.93 6.86 1.62
N SER A 104 -13.04 6.86 2.59
CA SER A 104 -12.17 5.73 2.91
C SER A 104 -11.73 5.78 4.38
N ALA A 105 -11.44 4.60 4.95
CA ALA A 105 -10.94 4.47 6.31
C ALA A 105 -9.97 3.28 6.43
N TRP A 106 -8.88 3.46 7.18
CA TRP A 106 -7.93 2.40 7.51
C TRP A 106 -7.18 2.72 8.79
N GLN A 107 -7.12 1.76 9.73
CA GLN A 107 -6.41 1.92 11.02
C GLN A 107 -6.74 3.25 11.73
N GLY A 108 -8.02 3.63 11.75
CA GLY A 108 -8.50 4.87 12.36
C GLY A 108 -8.22 6.16 11.56
N THR A 109 -7.50 6.07 10.45
CA THR A 109 -7.33 7.22 9.53
C THR A 109 -8.46 7.23 8.51
N THR A 110 -9.08 8.39 8.31
CA THR A 110 -10.09 8.64 7.26
C THR A 110 -9.52 9.52 6.15
N GLU A 111 -10.23 9.62 5.01
CA GLU A 111 -9.83 10.50 3.88
C GLU A 111 -8.39 10.22 3.40
N LEU A 112 -8.10 8.96 3.08
CA LEU A 112 -6.74 8.50 2.78
C LEU A 112 -6.05 9.25 1.64
N ASN A 113 -6.77 9.93 0.75
CA ASN A 113 -6.16 10.78 -0.27
C ASN A 113 -5.10 11.74 0.27
N ALA A 114 -5.27 12.24 1.50
CA ALA A 114 -4.36 13.20 2.11
C ALA A 114 -3.05 12.57 2.61
N ALA A 115 -3.03 11.24 2.82
CA ALA A 115 -1.95 10.54 3.48
C ALA A 115 -1.42 9.34 2.69
N SER A 116 -1.76 9.23 1.39
CA SER A 116 -1.42 8.07 0.58
C SER A 116 -0.84 8.44 -0.79
N ILE A 117 -0.20 7.45 -1.39
CA ILE A 117 0.05 7.38 -2.82
C ILE A 117 -0.90 6.35 -3.40
N GLY A 118 -1.62 6.68 -4.49
CA GLY A 118 -2.47 5.76 -5.24
C GLY A 118 -1.77 5.28 -6.50
N ILE A 119 -1.80 3.96 -6.72
CA ILE A 119 -1.31 3.32 -7.95
C ILE A 119 -2.49 2.67 -8.65
N GLU A 120 -2.78 3.11 -9.84
CA GLU A 120 -3.72 2.50 -10.77
C GLU A 120 -3.01 1.48 -11.66
N ASN A 121 -3.53 0.29 -11.76
CA ASN A 121 -3.02 -0.74 -12.64
C ASN A 121 -3.98 -0.88 -13.83
N VAL A 122 -3.50 -0.73 -15.05
CA VAL A 122 -4.33 -0.95 -16.23
C VAL A 122 -4.77 -2.41 -16.26
N ASN A 123 -6.07 -2.63 -16.06
CA ASN A 123 -6.68 -3.94 -15.95
C ASN A 123 -8.19 -3.78 -16.12
N GLY A 124 -8.83 -4.64 -16.89
CA GLY A 124 -10.26 -4.57 -17.17
C GLY A 124 -11.17 -4.98 -15.99
N GLY A 125 -10.60 -5.43 -14.88
CA GLY A 125 -11.37 -5.82 -13.70
C GLY A 125 -12.20 -7.09 -13.89
N PRO A 126 -13.43 -7.14 -13.31
CA PRO A 126 -14.32 -8.28 -13.41
C PRO A 126 -15.10 -8.29 -14.73
N ALA A 127 -15.43 -9.50 -15.20
CA ALA A 127 -16.38 -9.72 -16.29
C ALA A 127 -17.41 -10.78 -15.87
N ASP A 128 -18.69 -10.47 -16.01
CA ASP A 128 -19.76 -11.44 -15.75
C ASP A 128 -19.96 -12.32 -17.00
N THR A 129 -19.84 -13.62 -16.82
CA THR A 129 -20.02 -14.64 -17.88
C THR A 129 -21.14 -15.59 -17.51
N PRO A 130 -21.68 -16.39 -18.45
CA PRO A 130 -22.66 -17.41 -18.12
C PRO A 130 -22.18 -18.45 -17.08
N GLN A 131 -20.87 -18.61 -16.94
CA GLN A 131 -20.23 -19.53 -15.98
C GLN A 131 -19.91 -18.85 -14.65
N GLY A 132 -20.24 -17.57 -14.47
CA GLY A 132 -19.98 -16.76 -13.29
C GLY A 132 -19.02 -15.61 -13.56
N ARG A 133 -18.70 -14.89 -12.49
CA ARG A 133 -17.77 -13.75 -12.55
C ARG A 133 -16.33 -14.22 -12.72
N THR A 134 -15.64 -13.66 -13.70
CA THR A 134 -14.22 -13.85 -13.93
C THR A 134 -13.47 -12.55 -13.67
N TRP A 135 -12.14 -12.62 -13.53
CA TRP A 135 -11.28 -11.47 -13.28
C TRP A 135 -10.09 -11.50 -14.22
N GLN A 136 -9.77 -10.36 -14.81
CA GLN A 136 -8.57 -10.25 -15.65
C GLN A 136 -7.32 -10.50 -14.78
N PRO A 137 -6.38 -11.35 -15.24
CA PRO A 137 -5.09 -11.53 -14.55
C PRO A 137 -4.19 -10.32 -14.75
N TYR A 138 -3.19 -10.17 -13.90
CA TYR A 138 -2.11 -9.19 -14.02
C TYR A 138 -0.93 -9.86 -14.73
N PRO A 139 -0.48 -9.38 -15.91
CA PRO A 139 0.66 -9.95 -16.63
C PRO A 139 1.96 -9.82 -15.83
N ALA A 140 2.90 -10.73 -16.06
CA ALA A 140 4.16 -10.78 -15.32
C ALA A 140 4.99 -9.49 -15.44
N GLU A 141 5.01 -8.88 -16.63
CA GLU A 141 5.69 -7.61 -16.89
C GLU A 141 5.06 -6.42 -16.14
N GLN A 142 3.72 -6.42 -15.97
CA GLN A 142 3.03 -5.43 -15.13
C GLN A 142 3.38 -5.63 -13.66
N VAL A 143 3.40 -6.89 -13.21
CA VAL A 143 3.74 -7.23 -11.81
C VAL A 143 5.19 -6.83 -11.50
N ASP A 144 6.15 -7.05 -12.41
CA ASP A 144 7.55 -6.61 -12.24
C ASP A 144 7.65 -5.09 -12.09
N ALA A 145 6.98 -4.34 -12.97
CA ALA A 145 6.96 -2.87 -12.90
C ALA A 145 6.32 -2.37 -11.60
N LEU A 146 5.21 -2.98 -11.19
CA LEU A 146 4.50 -2.65 -9.96
C LEU A 146 5.36 -2.92 -8.72
N ILE A 147 6.05 -4.06 -8.66
CA ILE A 147 6.96 -4.40 -7.56
C ILE A 147 8.09 -3.36 -7.46
N ARG A 148 8.74 -3.01 -8.57
CA ARG A 148 9.83 -2.01 -8.59
C ARG A 148 9.36 -0.64 -8.10
N LEU A 149 8.24 -0.16 -8.63
CA LEU A 149 7.63 1.11 -8.22
C LEU A 149 7.26 1.10 -6.73
N SER A 150 6.58 0.06 -6.29
CA SER A 150 6.08 -0.03 -4.92
C SER A 150 7.21 -0.19 -3.90
N THR A 151 8.26 -0.95 -4.22
CA THR A 151 9.44 -1.10 -3.36
C THR A 151 10.14 0.23 -3.15
N ASP A 152 10.32 1.03 -4.21
CA ASP A 152 10.91 2.36 -4.12
C ASP A 152 10.06 3.30 -3.24
N ILE A 153 8.74 3.34 -3.46
CA ILE A 153 7.81 4.18 -2.67
C ILE A 153 7.83 3.77 -1.19
N VAL A 154 7.71 2.47 -0.90
CA VAL A 154 7.70 1.96 0.47
C VAL A 154 9.01 2.31 1.20
N ALA A 155 10.15 2.17 0.52
CA ALA A 155 11.47 2.49 1.09
C ALA A 155 11.62 4.00 1.35
N ARG A 156 11.21 4.86 0.40
CA ARG A 156 11.34 6.33 0.53
C ARG A 156 10.48 6.92 1.64
N TYR A 157 9.30 6.37 1.86
CA TYR A 157 8.35 6.90 2.86
C TYR A 157 8.26 6.09 4.14
N GLY A 158 8.95 4.95 4.24
CA GLY A 158 8.90 4.08 5.41
C GLY A 158 7.50 3.50 5.65
N ILE A 159 6.76 3.14 4.57
CA ILE A 159 5.39 2.65 4.68
C ILE A 159 5.39 1.25 5.30
N ALA A 160 4.71 1.10 6.44
CA ALA A 160 4.58 -0.18 7.11
C ALA A 160 3.82 -1.20 6.25
N PRO A 161 4.16 -2.51 6.31
CA PRO A 161 3.50 -3.54 5.51
C PRO A 161 1.97 -3.54 5.59
N THR A 162 1.40 -3.31 6.78
CA THR A 162 -0.06 -3.24 7.00
C THR A 162 -0.72 -1.96 6.47
N ARG A 163 0.05 -1.08 5.84
CA ARG A 163 -0.41 0.18 5.23
C ARG A 163 -0.28 0.19 3.71
N VAL A 164 0.05 -0.95 3.12
CA VAL A 164 -0.10 -1.22 1.68
C VAL A 164 -1.40 -1.98 1.52
N VAL A 165 -2.39 -1.36 0.91
CA VAL A 165 -3.80 -1.80 0.95
C VAL A 165 -4.45 -1.69 -0.43
N GLY A 166 -5.52 -2.43 -0.65
CA GLY A 166 -6.39 -2.26 -1.81
C GLY A 166 -7.48 -1.21 -1.56
N HIS A 167 -8.05 -0.68 -2.62
CA HIS A 167 -9.21 0.21 -2.51
C HIS A 167 -10.38 -0.51 -1.84
N SER A 168 -10.56 -1.81 -2.11
CA SER A 168 -11.55 -2.66 -1.43
C SER A 168 -11.31 -2.77 0.08
N ASP A 169 -10.05 -2.72 0.55
CA ASP A 169 -9.77 -2.78 1.98
C ASP A 169 -10.25 -1.52 2.71
N ILE A 170 -10.02 -0.35 2.10
CA ILE A 170 -10.30 0.96 2.72
C ILE A 170 -11.69 1.49 2.43
N ALA A 171 -12.41 0.91 1.49
CA ALA A 171 -13.76 1.31 1.08
C ALA A 171 -14.64 0.11 0.67
N PRO A 172 -14.73 -0.96 1.49
CA PRO A 172 -15.36 -2.25 1.11
C PRO A 172 -16.84 -2.14 0.76
N GLN A 173 -17.50 -1.04 1.16
CA GLN A 173 -18.92 -0.84 0.90
C GLN A 173 -19.22 -0.42 -0.54
N ARG A 174 -18.21 0.06 -1.29
CA ARG A 174 -18.38 0.65 -2.61
C ARG A 174 -17.34 0.21 -3.65
N LYS A 175 -16.28 -0.49 -3.23
CA LYS A 175 -15.11 -0.82 -4.06
C LYS A 175 -14.71 -2.28 -3.92
N ILE A 176 -14.25 -2.85 -5.04
CA ILE A 176 -13.77 -4.22 -5.13
C ILE A 176 -12.38 -4.31 -5.80
N ASP A 177 -11.83 -3.18 -6.25
CA ASP A 177 -10.46 -3.10 -6.79
C ASP A 177 -9.40 -3.19 -5.67
N PRO A 178 -8.24 -3.78 -5.94
CA PRO A 178 -7.74 -4.32 -7.19
C PRO A 178 -8.17 -5.77 -7.49
N GLY A 179 -9.12 -6.34 -6.74
CA GLY A 179 -9.72 -7.66 -6.96
C GLY A 179 -8.84 -8.84 -6.54
N PRO A 180 -9.40 -10.07 -6.59
CA PRO A 180 -8.75 -11.27 -6.06
C PRO A 180 -7.58 -11.79 -6.91
N ARG A 181 -7.40 -11.28 -8.15
CA ARG A 181 -6.26 -11.65 -9.00
C ARG A 181 -5.05 -10.75 -8.81
N PHE A 182 -5.15 -9.74 -7.95
CA PHE A 182 -4.03 -8.85 -7.65
C PHE A 182 -2.90 -9.63 -6.94
N PRO A 183 -1.63 -9.42 -7.32
CA PRO A 183 -0.53 -10.28 -6.90
C PRO A 183 0.02 -9.96 -5.49
N TRP A 184 -0.85 -9.87 -4.47
CA TRP A 184 -0.50 -9.49 -3.09
C TRP A 184 0.66 -10.29 -2.52
N ARG A 185 0.62 -11.63 -2.70
CA ARG A 185 1.66 -12.52 -2.19
C ARG A 185 3.03 -12.24 -2.84
N ALA A 186 3.06 -11.96 -4.14
CA ALA A 186 4.29 -11.63 -4.85
C ALA A 186 4.88 -10.29 -4.39
N LEU A 187 4.02 -9.28 -4.17
CA LEU A 187 4.44 -8.01 -3.60
C LEU A 187 5.04 -8.20 -2.19
N ALA A 188 4.36 -8.96 -1.32
CA ALA A 188 4.83 -9.23 0.04
C ALA A 188 6.18 -9.99 0.06
N GLN A 189 6.40 -10.93 -0.86
CA GLN A 189 7.68 -11.61 -1.04
C GLN A 189 8.81 -10.66 -1.46
N ALA A 190 8.46 -9.57 -2.14
CA ALA A 190 9.40 -8.49 -2.50
C ALA A 190 9.51 -7.41 -1.40
N GLY A 191 8.91 -7.62 -0.23
CA GLY A 191 8.94 -6.67 0.89
C GLY A 191 7.86 -5.56 0.83
N VAL A 192 6.90 -5.66 -0.08
CA VAL A 192 5.81 -4.70 -0.26
C VAL A 192 4.49 -5.27 0.26
N GLY A 193 3.99 -4.71 1.35
CA GLY A 193 2.71 -5.12 1.93
C GLY A 193 2.81 -6.29 2.91
N ALA A 194 1.67 -6.60 3.49
CA ALA A 194 1.52 -7.66 4.49
C ALA A 194 1.09 -8.98 3.84
N TRP A 195 1.59 -10.08 4.39
CA TRP A 195 1.12 -11.42 4.06
C TRP A 195 1.31 -12.34 5.27
N PRO A 196 0.35 -13.23 5.57
CA PRO A 196 0.50 -14.18 6.67
C PRO A 196 1.55 -15.24 6.36
N ASP A 197 2.15 -15.83 7.38
CA ASP A 197 3.03 -16.97 7.22
C ASP A 197 2.20 -18.25 7.10
N ASP A 198 2.38 -19.01 6.02
CA ASP A 198 1.58 -20.22 5.73
C ASP A 198 1.62 -21.23 6.91
N ALA A 199 2.78 -21.40 7.55
CA ALA A 199 2.92 -22.27 8.72
C ALA A 199 2.10 -21.78 9.93
N THR A 200 2.06 -20.46 10.14
CA THR A 200 1.24 -19.85 11.21
C THR A 200 -0.24 -20.02 10.92
N VAL A 201 -0.68 -19.82 9.67
CA VAL A 201 -2.06 -20.06 9.26
C VAL A 201 -2.45 -21.52 9.49
N ALA A 202 -1.64 -22.48 9.06
CA ALA A 202 -1.88 -23.92 9.28
C ALA A 202 -1.98 -24.26 10.77
N ALA A 203 -1.09 -23.71 11.61
CA ALA A 203 -1.13 -23.90 13.06
C ALA A 203 -2.40 -23.29 13.68
N ARG A 204 -2.86 -22.11 13.22
CA ARG A 204 -4.09 -21.45 13.70
C ARG A 204 -5.34 -22.18 13.21
N LEU A 205 -5.32 -22.79 12.03
CA LEU A 205 -6.40 -23.64 11.53
C LEU A 205 -6.53 -24.91 12.40
N ALA A 206 -5.41 -25.45 12.90
CA ALA A 206 -5.37 -26.55 13.87
C ALA A 206 -6.13 -27.80 13.39
N GLY A 207 -6.11 -28.11 12.09
CA GLY A 207 -6.80 -29.25 11.49
C GLY A 207 -8.33 -29.11 11.41
N ARG A 208 -8.90 -27.93 11.69
CA ARG A 208 -10.33 -27.66 11.46
C ARG A 208 -10.62 -27.68 9.95
N ASP A 209 -11.87 -28.02 9.59
CA ASP A 209 -12.34 -27.79 8.22
C ASP A 209 -12.20 -26.29 7.87
N PRO A 210 -11.48 -25.93 6.78
CA PRO A 210 -11.30 -24.55 6.36
C PRO A 210 -12.61 -23.76 6.21
N HIS A 211 -13.70 -24.43 5.83
CA HIS A 211 -15.01 -23.84 5.61
C HIS A 211 -15.93 -23.90 6.85
N ALA A 212 -15.46 -24.47 7.97
CA ALA A 212 -16.24 -24.48 9.20
C ALA A 212 -16.59 -23.04 9.63
N ALA A 213 -17.87 -22.83 9.93
CA ALA A 213 -18.33 -21.51 10.39
C ALA A 213 -17.65 -21.10 11.70
N VAL A 214 -17.32 -19.80 11.82
CA VAL A 214 -16.77 -19.22 13.04
C VAL A 214 -17.69 -18.14 13.60
N ASP A 215 -17.44 -17.75 14.86
CA ASP A 215 -18.14 -16.64 15.47
C ASP A 215 -17.90 -15.32 14.71
N VAL A 216 -19.01 -14.69 14.27
CA VAL A 216 -18.97 -13.48 13.44
C VAL A 216 -18.33 -12.33 14.19
N ARG A 217 -18.67 -12.14 15.48
CA ARG A 217 -18.14 -11.05 16.29
C ARG A 217 -16.65 -11.19 16.54
N ALA A 218 -16.18 -12.41 16.81
CA ALA A 218 -14.76 -12.67 16.98
C ALA A 218 -13.96 -12.32 15.72
N LEU A 219 -14.47 -12.68 14.55
CA LEU A 219 -13.83 -12.31 13.26
C LEU A 219 -13.90 -10.80 13.00
N GLN A 220 -15.06 -10.15 13.24
CA GLN A 220 -15.20 -8.70 13.15
C GLN A 220 -14.17 -7.98 14.02
N LEU A 221 -13.98 -8.40 15.27
CA LEU A 221 -13.01 -7.81 16.20
C LEU A 221 -11.56 -7.98 15.70
N LYS A 222 -11.21 -9.12 15.12
CA LYS A 222 -9.88 -9.33 14.52
C LYS A 222 -9.64 -8.40 13.34
N LEU A 223 -10.62 -8.26 12.43
CA LEU A 223 -10.50 -7.39 11.27
C LEU A 223 -10.47 -5.90 11.66
N ALA A 224 -11.30 -5.49 12.63
CA ALA A 224 -11.24 -4.12 13.18
C ALA A 224 -9.85 -3.82 13.77
N ARG A 225 -9.28 -4.75 14.52
CA ARG A 225 -7.94 -4.63 15.08
C ARG A 225 -6.85 -4.57 14.02
N TYR A 226 -7.00 -5.32 12.94
CA TYR A 226 -6.06 -5.28 11.81
C TYR A 226 -6.11 -3.94 11.08
N GLY A 227 -7.31 -3.32 10.97
CA GLY A 227 -7.43 -1.99 10.39
C GLY A 227 -8.71 -1.70 9.61
N TYR A 228 -9.57 -2.70 9.40
CA TYR A 228 -10.82 -2.53 8.66
C TYR A 228 -11.86 -1.71 9.44
N ASP A 229 -12.61 -0.86 8.74
CA ASP A 229 -13.83 -0.24 9.26
C ASP A 229 -14.99 -1.24 9.18
N VAL A 230 -15.20 -1.99 10.25
CA VAL A 230 -16.20 -3.05 10.34
C VAL A 230 -17.00 -2.93 11.65
N PRO A 231 -18.34 -3.16 11.64
CA PRO A 231 -19.10 -3.31 12.88
C PRO A 231 -18.55 -4.47 13.72
N THR A 232 -18.73 -4.39 15.04
CA THR A 232 -18.30 -5.44 16.00
C THR A 232 -19.49 -5.97 16.82
N ASP A 233 -20.66 -6.06 16.18
CA ASP A 233 -21.95 -6.38 16.78
C ASP A 233 -22.33 -7.88 16.70
N GLY A 234 -21.55 -8.69 15.97
CA GLY A 234 -21.82 -10.11 15.74
C GLY A 234 -22.84 -10.38 14.64
N VAL A 235 -23.28 -9.35 13.92
CA VAL A 235 -24.28 -9.49 12.87
C VAL A 235 -23.60 -9.69 11.49
N LEU A 236 -23.95 -10.78 10.81
CA LEU A 236 -23.51 -11.06 9.45
C LEU A 236 -24.45 -10.42 8.42
N ASP A 237 -24.50 -9.10 8.41
CA ASP A 237 -25.27 -8.34 7.43
C ASP A 237 -24.48 -8.12 6.10
N GLY A 238 -25.10 -7.42 5.15
CA GLY A 238 -24.43 -7.11 3.89
C GLY A 238 -23.19 -6.22 4.03
N ARG A 239 -23.13 -5.36 5.07
CA ARG A 239 -21.96 -4.52 5.37
C ARG A 239 -20.79 -5.38 5.85
N THR A 240 -21.03 -6.25 6.79
CA THR A 240 -20.05 -7.18 7.34
C THR A 240 -19.51 -8.13 6.27
N ARG A 241 -20.41 -8.71 5.43
CA ARG A 241 -19.98 -9.59 4.32
C ARG A 241 -19.05 -8.90 3.34
N ARG A 242 -19.30 -7.64 2.98
CA ARG A 242 -18.40 -6.90 2.06
C ARG A 242 -17.02 -6.69 2.67
N VAL A 243 -16.92 -6.44 3.97
CA VAL A 243 -15.61 -6.36 4.64
C VAL A 243 -14.90 -7.71 4.63
N PHE A 244 -15.60 -8.80 4.95
CA PHE A 244 -15.01 -10.15 4.89
C PHE A 244 -14.56 -10.51 3.48
N ALA A 245 -15.37 -10.19 2.46
CA ALA A 245 -15.00 -10.40 1.05
C ALA A 245 -13.76 -9.57 0.65
N ALA A 246 -13.65 -8.31 1.08
CA ALA A 246 -12.48 -7.49 0.82
C ALA A 246 -11.21 -8.08 1.45
N PHE A 247 -11.29 -8.51 2.71
CA PHE A 247 -10.20 -9.21 3.39
C PHE A 247 -9.81 -10.50 2.65
N GLN A 248 -10.78 -11.30 2.24
CA GLN A 248 -10.55 -12.55 1.50
C GLN A 248 -9.94 -12.27 0.11
N MET A 249 -10.41 -11.26 -0.63
CA MET A 249 -9.79 -10.87 -1.91
C MET A 249 -8.31 -10.52 -1.74
N HIS A 250 -7.93 -9.94 -0.62
CA HIS A 250 -6.54 -9.60 -0.34
C HIS A 250 -5.72 -10.83 0.09
N PHE A 251 -6.20 -11.61 1.07
CA PHE A 251 -5.39 -12.63 1.77
C PHE A 251 -5.76 -14.08 1.45
N ARG A 252 -6.92 -14.33 0.84
CA ARG A 252 -7.42 -15.65 0.43
C ARG A 252 -8.23 -15.57 -0.88
N PRO A 253 -7.57 -15.26 -2.00
CA PRO A 253 -8.26 -15.02 -3.27
C PRO A 253 -8.94 -16.25 -3.89
N SER A 254 -8.73 -17.46 -3.36
CA SER A 254 -9.38 -18.71 -3.80
C SER A 254 -10.87 -18.75 -3.50
N ASP A 255 -11.31 -18.10 -2.41
CA ASP A 255 -12.72 -17.96 -2.04
C ASP A 255 -12.92 -16.64 -1.31
N CYS A 256 -13.59 -15.70 -1.97
CA CYS A 256 -13.85 -14.34 -1.46
C CYS A 256 -15.36 -14.05 -1.36
N ALA A 257 -16.17 -15.07 -1.02
CA ALA A 257 -17.62 -14.93 -0.88
C ALA A 257 -18.06 -14.11 0.35
N GLY A 258 -17.15 -13.75 1.24
CA GLY A 258 -17.45 -13.00 2.47
C GLY A 258 -18.07 -13.88 3.57
N ASN A 259 -17.84 -15.19 3.54
CA ASN A 259 -18.29 -16.09 4.58
C ASN A 259 -17.32 -16.06 5.77
N PRO A 260 -17.84 -16.06 7.02
CA PRO A 260 -17.03 -16.19 8.23
C PRO A 260 -16.65 -17.66 8.44
N ASP A 261 -15.47 -18.05 8.00
CA ASP A 261 -15.00 -19.42 8.08
C ASP A 261 -13.64 -19.55 8.79
N ALA A 262 -13.28 -20.79 9.12
CA ALA A 262 -12.13 -21.11 9.94
C ALA A 262 -10.80 -20.71 9.27
N GLU A 263 -10.71 -20.76 7.93
CA GLU A 263 -9.50 -20.33 7.24
C GLU A 263 -9.34 -18.82 7.26
N THR A 264 -10.42 -18.06 7.04
CA THR A 264 -10.41 -16.59 7.16
C THR A 264 -10.01 -16.16 8.58
N ASP A 265 -10.54 -16.84 9.60
CA ASP A 265 -10.22 -16.60 11.01
C ASP A 265 -8.74 -16.89 11.31
N ALA A 266 -8.22 -18.02 10.81
CA ALA A 266 -6.82 -18.41 10.98
C ALA A 266 -5.85 -17.41 10.31
N ILE A 267 -6.19 -16.94 9.10
CA ILE A 267 -5.44 -15.92 8.37
C ILE A 267 -5.43 -14.60 9.14
N ALA A 268 -6.61 -14.14 9.60
CA ALA A 268 -6.72 -12.90 10.39
C ALA A 268 -5.88 -12.98 11.67
N GLN A 269 -5.91 -14.11 12.37
CA GLN A 269 -5.11 -14.30 13.57
C GLN A 269 -3.61 -14.35 13.26
N ALA A 270 -3.18 -15.03 12.20
CA ALA A 270 -1.77 -15.09 11.80
C ALA A 270 -1.21 -13.71 11.43
N LEU A 271 -2.01 -12.86 10.77
CA LEU A 271 -1.63 -11.47 10.49
C LEU A 271 -1.50 -10.64 11.78
N LEU A 272 -2.41 -10.81 12.74
CA LEU A 272 -2.31 -10.13 14.03
C LEU A 272 -1.07 -10.57 14.82
N ASP A 273 -0.77 -11.86 14.84
CA ASP A 273 0.41 -12.40 15.52
C ASP A 273 1.70 -11.81 14.93
N LYS A 274 1.76 -11.67 13.61
CA LYS A 274 2.94 -11.19 12.88
C LYS A 274 3.16 -9.69 13.00
N TYR A 275 2.11 -8.91 12.81
CA TYR A 275 2.23 -7.45 12.65
C TYR A 275 1.80 -6.65 13.89
N PHE A 276 1.14 -7.29 14.86
CA PHE A 276 0.67 -6.64 16.09
C PHE A 276 1.05 -7.46 17.34
N PRO A 277 2.35 -7.88 17.46
CA PRO A 277 2.78 -8.70 18.60
C PRO A 277 2.61 -7.95 19.92
N GLY A 278 2.32 -8.71 20.99
CA GLY A 278 2.24 -8.17 22.37
C GLY A 278 0.96 -7.41 22.70
N GLN A 279 0.04 -7.25 21.75
CA GLN A 279 -1.29 -6.75 22.09
C GLN A 279 -2.15 -7.89 22.66
N PRO A 280 -3.00 -7.62 23.70
CA PRO A 280 -3.83 -8.67 24.30
C PRO A 280 -4.70 -9.36 23.22
N PRO A 281 -5.01 -10.67 23.40
CA PRO A 281 -5.90 -11.36 22.48
C PRO A 281 -7.24 -10.62 22.42
N VAL A 282 -7.89 -10.67 21.26
CA VAL A 282 -9.25 -10.15 21.11
C VAL A 282 -10.17 -11.07 21.90
N VAL A 283 -10.50 -10.66 23.12
CA VAL A 283 -11.46 -11.36 23.98
C VAL A 283 -12.78 -10.60 23.95
N ASP A 284 -13.88 -11.35 23.88
CA ASP A 284 -15.23 -10.79 23.95
C ASP A 284 -15.38 -9.89 25.17
N GLY A 285 -15.75 -8.64 24.98
CA GLY A 285 -16.43 -7.84 25.99
C GLY A 285 -15.74 -6.62 26.62
N LEU A 286 -14.66 -6.06 26.07
CA LEU A 286 -14.17 -4.76 26.54
C LEU A 286 -14.11 -3.73 25.40
N PRO A 287 -14.70 -2.52 25.58
CA PRO A 287 -14.52 -1.42 24.65
C PRO A 287 -13.04 -1.02 24.65
N ALA A 288 -12.45 -0.83 23.47
CA ALA A 288 -11.16 -0.18 23.36
C ALA A 288 -11.28 1.19 24.03
N SER A 289 -10.64 1.34 25.18
CA SER A 289 -10.51 2.64 25.83
C SER A 289 -9.76 3.57 24.91
N ALA A 290 -10.39 4.67 24.55
CA ALA A 290 -9.82 5.78 23.82
C ALA A 290 -8.52 6.25 24.50
N ARG A 291 -7.43 6.30 23.72
CA ARG A 291 -6.30 7.20 23.95
C ARG A 291 -5.88 7.82 22.63
#